data_80385ff052528850dbfe5103cfa3501a
#
_entry.id   80385ff052528850dbfe5103cfa3501a
#
_cell.length_a   1.000
_cell.length_b   1.000
_cell.length_c   1.000
_cell.angle_alpha   90.00
_cell.angle_beta   90.00
_cell.angle_gamma   90.00
#
_symmetry.space_group_name_H-M   'P 1'
#
loop_
_entity.id
_entity.type
_entity.pdbx_description
1 polymer ?
#
loop_
_entity_poly.entity_id
_entity_poly.type
_entity_poly.pdbx_seq_one_letter_code
_entity_poly.pdbx_strand_id
1 'polypeptide(L)'
;MTTTFLWNRYKKKCEEEGARFYQYSQYCELYNKWCEENYETAHFDAIIAQKMEVDFAGQTFSMTDPLTGEIMAIVVFVAILPYSQYIYAEGMLSTKEPQWIEVNNHALDYFGGVPALVVCDNCKQAVIVNQDWIEPELNKDYADWADHYGTVILPAKVRKPKFKSSVENAVGILEKGFFHKLEERQYFSLEQFNKDLW
;
A
#
# COMPACT_ATOMS: atom_id res chain seq x y z
N MET A 1 -11.80 13.56 -13.04
CA MET A 1 -11.97 14.14 -14.39
C MET A 1 -11.37 13.15 -15.38
N THR A 2 -12.13 12.66 -16.36
CA THR A 2 -11.68 11.62 -17.31
C THR A 2 -10.85 12.22 -18.45
N THR A 3 -9.91 11.45 -19.03
CA THR A 3 -9.10 11.88 -20.18
C THR A 3 -9.98 12.24 -21.38
N THR A 4 -11.09 11.53 -21.56
CA THR A 4 -12.09 11.82 -22.60
C THR A 4 -12.69 13.21 -22.44
N PHE A 5 -13.01 13.63 -21.21
CA PHE A 5 -13.53 14.97 -20.93
C PHE A 5 -12.49 16.05 -21.26
N LEU A 6 -11.22 15.82 -20.89
CA LEU A 6 -10.11 16.74 -21.18
C LEU A 6 -9.89 16.87 -22.69
N TRP A 7 -9.92 15.75 -23.43
CA TRP A 7 -9.78 15.75 -24.86
C TRP A 7 -10.94 16.49 -25.56
N ASN A 8 -12.18 16.27 -25.15
CA ASN A 8 -13.34 16.99 -25.72
C ASN A 8 -13.23 18.49 -25.51
N ARG A 9 -12.77 18.92 -24.34
CA ARG A 9 -12.54 20.34 -24.04
C ARG A 9 -11.41 20.93 -24.90
N TYR A 10 -10.32 20.19 -25.06
CA TYR A 10 -9.21 20.56 -25.92
C TYR A 10 -9.66 20.69 -27.38
N LYS A 11 -10.40 19.69 -27.90
CA LYS A 11 -10.93 19.68 -29.25
C LYS A 11 -11.81 20.90 -29.51
N LYS A 12 -12.76 21.18 -28.61
CA LYS A 12 -13.65 22.34 -28.71
C LYS A 12 -12.87 23.65 -28.77
N LYS A 13 -11.85 23.81 -27.95
CA LYS A 13 -11.00 25.00 -27.94
C LYS A 13 -10.26 25.17 -29.28
N CYS A 14 -9.69 24.09 -29.83
CA CYS A 14 -9.02 24.15 -31.12
C CYS A 14 -10.00 24.50 -32.26
N GLU A 15 -11.23 23.98 -32.24
CA GLU A 15 -12.26 24.31 -33.21
C GLU A 15 -12.66 25.79 -33.13
N GLU A 16 -12.79 26.36 -31.94
CA GLU A 16 -13.07 27.79 -31.72
C GLU A 16 -11.94 28.69 -32.23
N GLU A 17 -10.69 28.24 -32.11
CA GLU A 17 -9.49 28.97 -32.57
C GLU A 17 -9.11 28.70 -34.02
N GLY A 18 -9.84 27.83 -34.73
CA GLY A 18 -9.54 27.40 -36.09
C GLY A 18 -8.25 26.61 -36.23
N ALA A 19 -7.77 26.00 -35.15
CA ALA A 19 -6.54 25.22 -35.08
C ALA A 19 -6.80 23.74 -35.30
N ARG A 20 -5.76 23.01 -35.78
CA ARG A 20 -5.82 21.55 -35.88
C ARG A 20 -5.69 20.94 -34.48
N PHE A 21 -6.48 19.90 -34.23
CA PHE A 21 -6.40 19.15 -32.95
C PHE A 21 -5.87 17.72 -33.19
N TYR A 22 -5.26 17.18 -32.15
CA TYR A 22 -4.83 15.79 -32.14
C TYR A 22 -6.02 14.84 -31.98
N GLN A 23 -5.97 13.68 -32.66
CA GLN A 23 -6.94 12.61 -32.42
C GLN A 23 -6.81 12.07 -31.00
N TYR A 24 -7.86 11.43 -30.50
CA TYR A 24 -7.94 11.00 -29.09
C TYR A 24 -6.72 10.18 -28.64
N SER A 25 -6.29 9.18 -29.45
CA SER A 25 -5.14 8.33 -29.11
C SER A 25 -3.86 9.12 -28.96
N GLN A 26 -3.58 10.01 -29.92
CA GLN A 26 -2.39 10.87 -29.90
C GLN A 26 -2.43 11.90 -28.76
N TYR A 27 -3.61 12.43 -28.48
CA TYR A 27 -3.80 13.31 -27.32
C TYR A 27 -3.50 12.56 -26.00
N CYS A 28 -4.01 11.34 -25.85
CA CYS A 28 -3.74 10.53 -24.66
C CYS A 28 -2.24 10.22 -24.49
N GLU A 29 -1.55 9.89 -25.57
CA GLU A 29 -0.12 9.64 -25.55
C GLU A 29 0.68 10.88 -25.09
N LEU A 30 0.42 12.02 -25.71
CA LEU A 30 1.06 13.29 -25.35
C LEU A 30 0.71 13.75 -23.94
N TYR A 31 -0.54 13.58 -23.52
CA TYR A 31 -0.99 13.91 -22.20
C TYR A 31 -0.33 13.03 -21.12
N ASN A 32 -0.22 11.72 -21.37
CA ASN A 32 0.46 10.81 -20.48
C ASN A 32 1.95 11.15 -20.36
N LYS A 33 2.62 11.40 -21.50
CA LYS A 33 4.02 11.83 -21.52
C LYS A 33 4.21 13.14 -20.75
N TRP A 34 3.35 14.12 -20.98
CA TRP A 34 3.38 15.40 -20.24
C TRP A 34 3.16 15.18 -18.73
N CYS A 35 2.22 14.31 -18.37
CA CYS A 35 2.02 13.93 -16.97
C CYS A 35 3.27 13.28 -16.37
N GLU A 36 3.91 12.37 -17.08
CA GLU A 36 5.17 11.75 -16.64
C GLU A 36 6.25 12.80 -16.43
N GLU A 37 6.45 13.70 -17.37
CA GLU A 37 7.49 14.73 -17.31
C GLU A 37 7.21 15.81 -16.24
N ASN A 38 5.95 16.16 -15.99
CA ASN A 38 5.59 17.28 -15.12
C ASN A 38 5.09 16.86 -13.72
N TYR A 39 4.61 15.61 -13.55
CA TYR A 39 4.19 15.08 -12.25
C TYR A 39 5.23 14.16 -11.60
N GLU A 40 6.34 13.85 -12.29
CA GLU A 40 7.44 13.07 -11.68
C GLU A 40 8.14 13.78 -10.54
N THR A 41 8.04 15.08 -10.47
CA THR A 41 8.66 15.92 -9.43
C THR A 41 7.69 16.47 -8.38
N ALA A 42 6.44 16.05 -8.36
CA ALA A 42 5.66 16.20 -7.15
C ALA A 42 6.21 15.21 -6.10
N HIS A 43 7.37 15.54 -5.54
CA HIS A 43 7.62 15.20 -4.15
C HIS A 43 6.46 15.83 -3.40
N PHE A 44 5.44 15.06 -3.06
CA PHE A 44 4.60 15.43 -1.95
C PHE A 44 5.58 15.54 -0.80
N ASP A 45 5.82 16.76 -0.35
CA ASP A 45 6.58 16.98 0.88
C ASP A 45 5.89 16.10 1.91
N ALA A 46 6.53 14.99 2.25
CA ALA A 46 5.96 14.06 3.19
C ALA A 46 5.94 14.79 4.52
N ILE A 47 4.75 15.14 4.99
CA ILE A 47 4.59 15.77 6.29
C ILE A 47 4.83 14.70 7.35
N ILE A 48 5.56 15.07 8.40
CA ILE A 48 5.88 14.18 9.53
C ILE A 48 4.59 13.54 10.05
N ALA A 49 4.60 12.20 10.17
CA ALA A 49 3.48 11.40 10.71
C ALA A 49 2.12 11.57 9.99
N GLN A 50 2.10 12.12 8.79
CA GLN A 50 0.84 12.31 8.06
C GLN A 50 0.33 11.00 7.47
N LYS A 51 1.21 10.14 6.99
CA LYS A 51 0.86 8.95 6.22
C LYS A 51 1.66 7.73 6.69
N MET A 52 0.97 6.60 6.81
CA MET A 52 1.54 5.26 6.91
C MET A 52 1.12 4.46 5.67
N GLU A 53 2.04 3.78 5.03
CA GLU A 53 1.75 2.84 3.94
C GLU A 53 1.91 1.42 4.48
N VAL A 54 0.98 0.53 4.15
CA VAL A 54 0.97 -0.86 4.61
C VAL A 54 0.81 -1.83 3.44
N ASP A 55 1.49 -2.97 3.54
CA ASP A 55 1.43 -4.06 2.56
C ASP A 55 1.80 -5.41 3.17
N PHE A 56 1.61 -6.48 2.41
CA PHE A 56 2.24 -7.77 2.68
C PHE A 56 3.47 -7.94 1.80
N ALA A 57 4.54 -8.48 2.38
CA ALA A 57 5.65 -8.97 1.57
C ALA A 57 5.19 -10.12 0.67
N GLY A 58 5.69 -10.16 -0.57
CA GLY A 58 5.35 -11.22 -1.51
C GLY A 58 5.90 -12.59 -1.11
N GLN A 59 7.02 -12.60 -0.39
CA GLN A 59 7.67 -13.79 0.14
C GLN A 59 7.00 -14.28 1.42
N THR A 60 6.79 -15.59 1.53
CA THR A 60 6.27 -16.26 2.73
C THR A 60 7.33 -17.15 3.34
N PHE A 61 7.25 -17.33 4.67
CA PHE A 61 8.10 -18.26 5.41
C PHE A 61 7.27 -19.39 5.97
N SER A 62 7.91 -20.32 6.69
CA SER A 62 7.21 -21.43 7.33
C SER A 62 7.69 -21.65 8.75
N MET A 63 6.77 -22.11 9.60
CA MET A 63 7.11 -22.66 10.90
C MET A 63 6.52 -24.06 11.04
N THR A 64 7.13 -24.88 11.88
CA THR A 64 6.65 -26.23 12.19
C THR A 64 6.12 -26.24 13.61
N ASP A 65 4.87 -26.64 13.79
CA ASP A 65 4.31 -26.85 15.13
C ASP A 65 5.08 -28.01 15.81
N PRO A 66 5.72 -27.78 16.97
CA PRO A 66 6.54 -28.79 17.62
C PRO A 66 5.74 -29.96 18.19
N LEU A 67 4.43 -29.82 18.38
CA LEU A 67 3.58 -30.88 18.94
C LEU A 67 2.94 -31.75 17.84
N THR A 68 2.49 -31.12 16.76
CA THR A 68 1.76 -31.79 15.68
C THR A 68 2.63 -32.11 14.49
N GLY A 69 3.76 -31.41 14.31
CA GLY A 69 4.59 -31.46 13.12
C GLY A 69 3.97 -30.76 11.91
N GLU A 70 2.86 -30.05 12.07
CA GLU A 70 2.20 -29.33 11.00
C GLU A 70 3.05 -28.12 10.56
N ILE A 71 3.16 -27.95 9.23
CA ILE A 71 3.86 -26.80 8.65
C ILE A 71 2.86 -25.71 8.37
N MET A 72 3.06 -24.56 9.01
CA MET A 72 2.23 -23.36 8.85
C MET A 72 2.98 -22.27 8.10
N ALA A 73 2.29 -21.60 7.17
CA ALA A 73 2.86 -20.47 6.45
C ALA A 73 2.87 -19.21 7.33
N ILE A 74 3.97 -18.45 7.28
CA ILE A 74 4.11 -17.13 7.87
C ILE A 74 4.08 -16.11 6.75
N VAL A 75 3.14 -15.17 6.80
CA VAL A 75 3.05 -14.00 5.93
C VAL A 75 3.64 -12.80 6.67
N VAL A 76 4.42 -11.98 6.01
CA VAL A 76 5.02 -10.80 6.63
C VAL A 76 4.25 -9.55 6.26
N PHE A 77 3.70 -8.88 7.25
CA PHE A 77 3.15 -7.54 7.15
C PHE A 77 4.27 -6.51 7.22
N VAL A 78 4.17 -5.45 6.43
CA VAL A 78 5.12 -4.35 6.39
C VAL A 78 4.37 -3.03 6.45
N ALA A 79 4.79 -2.15 7.36
CA ALA A 79 4.32 -0.78 7.45
C ALA A 79 5.50 0.19 7.39
N ILE A 80 5.31 1.33 6.75
CA ILE A 80 6.34 2.38 6.66
C ILE A 80 5.74 3.76 6.85
N LEU A 81 6.48 4.62 7.54
CA LEU A 81 6.26 6.06 7.52
C LEU A 81 7.11 6.68 6.41
N PRO A 82 6.52 7.13 5.28
CA PRO A 82 7.28 7.56 4.11
C PRO A 82 8.22 8.74 4.36
N TYR A 83 7.90 9.60 5.31
CA TYR A 83 8.75 10.74 5.65
C TYR A 83 10.08 10.32 6.28
N SER A 84 10.02 9.50 7.32
CA SER A 84 11.21 9.07 8.07
C SER A 84 11.86 7.81 7.49
N GLN A 85 11.19 7.12 6.57
CA GLN A 85 11.55 5.79 6.08
C GLN A 85 11.63 4.76 7.22
N TYR A 86 10.90 5.00 8.31
CA TYR A 86 10.87 4.12 9.47
C TYR A 86 9.94 2.96 9.18
N ILE A 87 10.49 1.74 9.25
CA ILE A 87 9.82 0.51 8.81
C ILE A 87 9.47 -0.32 10.03
N TYR A 88 8.26 -0.87 10.02
CA TYR A 88 7.80 -1.92 10.90
C TYR A 88 7.50 -3.16 10.06
N ALA A 89 7.86 -4.35 10.58
CA ALA A 89 7.53 -5.61 9.94
C ALA A 89 7.15 -6.64 11.00
N GLU A 90 6.15 -7.49 10.71
CA GLU A 90 5.69 -8.55 11.61
C GLU A 90 5.22 -9.75 10.81
N GLY A 91 5.66 -10.94 11.23
CA GLY A 91 5.15 -12.21 10.74
C GLY A 91 3.83 -12.57 11.38
N MET A 92 2.91 -13.12 10.60
CA MET A 92 1.59 -13.55 11.06
C MET A 92 1.17 -14.86 10.38
N LEU A 93 0.33 -15.66 11.07
CA LEU A 93 -0.14 -16.96 10.58
C LEU A 93 -1.45 -16.87 9.79
N SER A 94 -2.08 -15.73 9.77
CA SER A 94 -3.34 -15.52 9.10
C SER A 94 -3.45 -14.10 8.59
N THR A 95 -3.97 -13.95 7.38
CA THR A 95 -4.28 -12.64 6.78
C THR A 95 -5.74 -12.25 6.95
N LYS A 96 -6.47 -12.94 7.85
CA LYS A 96 -7.87 -12.60 8.14
C LYS A 96 -7.97 -11.24 8.83
N GLU A 97 -9.14 -10.66 8.76
CA GLU A 97 -9.41 -9.31 9.25
C GLU A 97 -9.03 -9.04 10.73
N PRO A 98 -9.30 -9.94 11.70
CA PRO A 98 -8.87 -9.69 13.08
C PRO A 98 -7.36 -9.54 13.22
N GLN A 99 -6.58 -10.39 12.54
CA GLN A 99 -5.11 -10.32 12.53
C GLN A 99 -4.61 -9.09 11.78
N TRP A 100 -5.33 -8.69 10.72
CA TRP A 100 -5.03 -7.44 10.00
C TRP A 100 -5.18 -6.23 10.91
N ILE A 101 -6.25 -6.14 11.69
CA ILE A 101 -6.48 -5.07 12.65
C ILE A 101 -5.40 -5.10 13.75
N GLU A 102 -5.11 -6.29 14.29
CA GLU A 102 -4.12 -6.49 15.34
C GLU A 102 -2.73 -6.00 14.91
N VAL A 103 -2.27 -6.40 13.73
CA VAL A 103 -0.93 -6.00 13.24
C VAL A 103 -0.85 -4.50 12.93
N ASN A 104 -1.95 -3.87 12.50
CA ASN A 104 -2.01 -2.43 12.37
C ASN A 104 -1.91 -1.72 13.75
N ASN A 105 -2.54 -2.26 14.81
CA ASN A 105 -2.37 -1.75 16.17
C ASN A 105 -0.90 -1.82 16.61
N HIS A 106 -0.23 -2.96 16.40
CA HIS A 106 1.18 -3.13 16.72
C HIS A 106 2.06 -2.12 15.97
N ALA A 107 1.74 -1.85 14.70
CA ALA A 107 2.45 -0.84 13.92
C ALA A 107 2.26 0.58 14.51
N LEU A 108 1.04 0.94 14.92
CA LEU A 108 0.77 2.23 15.58
C LEU A 108 1.55 2.36 16.89
N ASP A 109 1.56 1.30 17.71
CA ASP A 109 2.31 1.26 18.97
C ASP A 109 3.82 1.41 18.72
N TYR A 110 4.35 0.70 17.74
CA TYR A 110 5.76 0.78 17.36
C TYR A 110 6.16 2.18 16.87
N PHE A 111 5.32 2.84 16.07
CA PHE A 111 5.56 4.20 15.61
C PHE A 111 5.29 5.26 16.69
N GLY A 112 4.65 4.88 17.79
CA GLY A 112 4.35 5.77 18.91
C GLY A 112 3.26 6.80 18.62
N GLY A 113 2.37 6.51 17.66
CA GLY A 113 1.27 7.42 17.32
C GLY A 113 0.46 6.99 16.11
N VAL A 114 -0.62 7.72 15.87
CA VAL A 114 -1.58 7.44 14.80
C VAL A 114 -1.35 8.42 13.64
N PRO A 115 -1.09 7.94 12.42
CA PRO A 115 -0.99 8.80 11.25
C PRO A 115 -2.38 9.31 10.84
N ALA A 116 -2.45 10.48 10.21
CA ALA A 116 -3.71 10.99 9.70
C ALA A 116 -4.29 10.12 8.56
N LEU A 117 -3.44 9.37 7.87
CA LEU A 117 -3.80 8.57 6.70
C LEU A 117 -3.09 7.22 6.71
N VAL A 118 -3.84 6.14 6.52
CA VAL A 118 -3.33 4.78 6.28
C VAL A 118 -3.61 4.38 4.84
N VAL A 119 -2.55 4.16 4.06
CA VAL A 119 -2.63 3.73 2.68
C VAL A 119 -2.40 2.23 2.61
N CYS A 120 -3.41 1.48 2.20
CA CYS A 120 -3.33 0.03 2.02
C CYS A 120 -3.59 -0.37 0.58
N ASP A 121 -3.20 -1.59 0.21
CA ASP A 121 -3.64 -2.14 -1.08
C ASP A 121 -5.13 -2.47 -1.07
N ASN A 122 -5.67 -2.74 -2.25
CA ASN A 122 -7.04 -3.18 -2.45
C ASN A 122 -7.22 -4.64 -1.97
N CYS A 123 -6.67 -4.95 -0.80
CA CYS A 123 -6.76 -6.27 -0.22
C CYS A 123 -8.18 -6.51 0.35
N LYS A 124 -8.63 -7.76 0.29
CA LYS A 124 -9.98 -8.14 0.76
C LYS A 124 -10.21 -7.83 2.24
N GLN A 125 -9.17 -7.67 3.03
CA GLN A 125 -9.20 -7.32 4.43
C GLN A 125 -9.60 -5.86 4.65
N ALA A 126 -9.22 -4.99 3.71
CA ALA A 126 -9.49 -3.56 3.80
C ALA A 126 -10.70 -3.11 2.95
N VAL A 127 -10.95 -3.78 1.81
CA VAL A 127 -11.94 -3.34 0.82
C VAL A 127 -12.85 -4.48 0.39
N ILE A 128 -14.16 -4.31 0.52
CA ILE A 128 -15.17 -5.29 0.11
C ILE A 128 -15.43 -5.19 -1.39
N VAL A 129 -15.71 -3.98 -1.87
CA VAL A 129 -16.03 -3.68 -3.27
C VAL A 129 -15.35 -2.39 -3.68
N ASN A 130 -14.72 -2.39 -4.84
CA ASN A 130 -14.13 -1.21 -5.44
C ASN A 130 -14.58 -1.08 -6.90
N GLN A 131 -15.91 -0.92 -7.09
CA GLN A 131 -16.47 -0.73 -8.43
C GLN A 131 -16.30 0.71 -8.92
N ASP A 132 -16.37 1.68 -8.01
CA ASP A 132 -16.14 3.09 -8.30
C ASP A 132 -15.04 3.67 -7.40
N TRP A 133 -14.00 4.20 -8.04
CA TRP A 133 -12.82 4.81 -7.39
C TRP A 133 -13.13 6.04 -6.53
N ILE A 134 -14.38 6.43 -6.45
CA ILE A 134 -14.82 7.63 -5.74
C ILE A 134 -15.18 7.28 -4.29
N GLU A 135 -15.76 6.10 -4.07
CA GLU A 135 -16.16 5.62 -2.73
C GLU A 135 -15.89 4.10 -2.63
N PRO A 136 -14.67 3.65 -2.28
CA PRO A 136 -14.42 2.25 -2.02
C PRO A 136 -15.21 1.81 -0.78
N GLU A 137 -15.95 0.72 -0.88
CA GLU A 137 -16.61 0.11 0.27
C GLU A 137 -15.57 -0.60 1.14
N LEU A 138 -15.22 0.02 2.26
CA LEU A 138 -14.30 -0.55 3.23
C LEU A 138 -14.96 -1.68 4.02
N ASN A 139 -14.14 -2.61 4.49
CA ASN A 139 -14.60 -3.56 5.49
C ASN A 139 -15.04 -2.79 6.75
N LYS A 140 -16.21 -3.16 7.30
CA LYS A 140 -16.83 -2.43 8.40
C LYS A 140 -15.93 -2.35 9.64
N ASP A 141 -15.37 -3.49 10.06
CA ASP A 141 -14.56 -3.54 11.28
C ASP A 141 -13.27 -2.72 11.11
N TYR A 142 -12.71 -2.67 9.88
CA TYR A 142 -11.56 -1.84 9.60
C TYR A 142 -11.91 -0.34 9.48
N ALA A 143 -13.12 -0.02 9.00
CA ALA A 143 -13.64 1.35 9.03
C ALA A 143 -13.90 1.82 10.48
N ASP A 144 -14.53 0.98 11.32
CA ASP A 144 -14.75 1.25 12.73
C ASP A 144 -13.42 1.43 13.50
N TRP A 145 -12.40 0.64 13.13
CA TRP A 145 -11.03 0.81 13.64
C TRP A 145 -10.44 2.18 13.28
N ALA A 146 -10.60 2.60 12.03
CA ALA A 146 -10.11 3.91 11.59
C ALA A 146 -10.81 5.07 12.31
N ASP A 147 -12.12 4.96 12.48
CA ASP A 147 -12.91 5.95 13.23
C ASP A 147 -12.47 6.01 14.70
N HIS A 148 -12.21 4.84 15.33
CA HIS A 148 -11.71 4.76 16.71
C HIS A 148 -10.39 5.53 16.90
N TYR A 149 -9.46 5.38 15.97
CA TYR A 149 -8.15 6.04 16.03
C TYR A 149 -8.15 7.45 15.42
N GLY A 150 -9.21 7.88 14.76
CA GLY A 150 -9.28 9.17 14.07
C GLY A 150 -8.36 9.26 12.85
N THR A 151 -8.14 8.13 12.17
CA THR A 151 -7.36 8.05 10.93
C THR A 151 -8.26 7.80 9.72
N VAL A 152 -7.76 8.03 8.52
CA VAL A 152 -8.48 7.77 7.28
C VAL A 152 -7.79 6.64 6.51
N ILE A 153 -8.57 5.62 6.09
CA ILE A 153 -8.07 4.56 5.23
C ILE A 153 -8.20 5.00 3.77
N LEU A 154 -7.10 4.95 3.04
CA LEU A 154 -7.05 5.22 1.61
C LEU A 154 -6.58 3.98 0.84
N PRO A 155 -7.48 3.22 0.20
CA PRO A 155 -7.07 2.13 -0.68
C PRO A 155 -6.28 2.66 -1.88
N ALA A 156 -5.15 2.04 -2.17
CA ALA A 156 -4.31 2.42 -3.31
C ALA A 156 -5.05 2.12 -4.63
N LYS A 157 -4.94 3.03 -5.59
CA LYS A 157 -5.57 2.85 -6.91
C LYS A 157 -4.85 1.76 -7.70
N VAL A 158 -5.62 0.78 -8.22
CA VAL A 158 -5.10 -0.22 -9.16
C VAL A 158 -4.40 0.48 -10.34
N ARG A 159 -3.19 0.04 -10.69
CA ARG A 159 -2.37 0.57 -11.79
C ARG A 159 -1.79 1.98 -11.61
N LYS A 160 -1.68 2.49 -10.36
CA LYS A 160 -0.87 3.68 -10.08
C LYS A 160 0.20 3.36 -9.02
N PRO A 161 1.33 2.74 -9.41
CA PRO A 161 2.38 2.29 -8.49
C PRO A 161 2.96 3.43 -7.62
N LYS A 162 2.90 4.67 -8.09
CA LYS A 162 3.41 5.84 -7.34
C LYS A 162 2.70 6.11 -5.99
N PHE A 163 1.52 5.53 -5.74
CA PHE A 163 0.80 5.71 -4.47
C PHE A 163 1.37 4.88 -3.31
N LYS A 164 2.10 3.80 -3.60
CA LYS A 164 2.67 2.85 -2.63
C LYS A 164 4.18 2.64 -2.80
N SER A 165 4.87 3.59 -3.44
CA SER A 165 6.30 3.44 -3.74
C SER A 165 7.17 3.25 -2.50
N SER A 166 6.76 3.80 -1.35
CA SER A 166 7.56 3.70 -0.13
C SER A 166 7.49 2.31 0.50
N VAL A 167 6.29 1.71 0.59
CA VAL A 167 6.15 0.36 1.15
C VAL A 167 6.69 -0.71 0.19
N GLU A 168 6.54 -0.55 -1.11
CA GLU A 168 7.17 -1.44 -2.09
C GLU A 168 8.70 -1.40 -1.98
N ASN A 169 9.29 -0.23 -1.80
CA ASN A 169 10.72 -0.08 -1.51
C ASN A 169 11.12 -0.71 -0.17
N ALA A 170 10.30 -0.54 0.88
CA ALA A 170 10.54 -1.14 2.19
C ALA A 170 10.55 -2.68 2.10
N VAL A 171 9.56 -3.26 1.41
CA VAL A 171 9.52 -4.71 1.13
C VAL A 171 10.78 -5.14 0.37
N GLY A 172 11.17 -4.43 -0.67
CA GLY A 172 12.38 -4.73 -1.44
C GLY A 172 13.68 -4.64 -0.61
N ILE A 173 13.76 -3.75 0.37
CA ILE A 173 14.90 -3.65 1.32
C ILE A 173 14.91 -4.89 2.24
N LEU A 174 13.76 -5.29 2.76
CA LEU A 174 13.64 -6.47 3.62
C LEU A 174 13.96 -7.75 2.86
N GLU A 175 13.42 -7.93 1.66
CA GLU A 175 13.66 -9.10 0.81
C GLU A 175 15.15 -9.24 0.46
N LYS A 176 15.79 -8.17 0.01
CA LYS A 176 17.21 -8.21 -0.41
C LYS A 176 18.19 -8.23 0.76
N GLY A 177 17.85 -7.58 1.87
CA GLY A 177 18.78 -7.38 2.98
C GLY A 177 18.63 -8.39 4.12
N PHE A 178 17.43 -8.94 4.31
CA PHE A 178 17.09 -9.63 5.55
C PHE A 178 16.48 -11.01 5.34
N PHE A 179 15.56 -11.17 4.40
CA PHE A 179 14.74 -12.38 4.29
C PHE A 179 15.56 -13.64 3.99
N HIS A 180 16.65 -13.54 3.22
CA HIS A 180 17.52 -14.68 2.97
C HIS A 180 18.10 -15.28 4.25
N LYS A 181 18.34 -14.48 5.30
CA LYS A 181 18.83 -14.99 6.59
C LYS A 181 17.76 -15.72 7.37
N LEU A 182 16.48 -15.34 7.18
CA LEU A 182 15.35 -16.00 7.81
C LEU A 182 15.02 -17.34 7.12
N GLU A 183 15.24 -17.43 5.80
CA GLU A 183 15.04 -18.68 5.03
C GLU A 183 15.98 -19.81 5.45
N GLU A 184 17.20 -19.47 5.89
CA GLU A 184 18.19 -20.45 6.32
C GLU A 184 17.85 -21.08 7.68
N ARG A 185 16.81 -20.56 8.37
CA ARG A 185 16.43 -21.01 9.71
C ARG A 185 15.14 -21.81 9.71
N GLN A 186 15.06 -22.74 10.65
CA GLN A 186 13.83 -23.45 10.96
C GLN A 186 13.18 -22.82 12.19
N TYR A 187 11.90 -22.49 12.07
CA TYR A 187 11.12 -21.87 13.13
C TYR A 187 10.11 -22.85 13.72
N PHE A 188 9.96 -22.80 15.03
CA PHE A 188 9.00 -23.59 15.80
C PHE A 188 7.96 -22.73 16.54
N SER A 189 8.09 -21.42 16.46
CA SER A 189 7.07 -20.48 16.96
C SER A 189 7.11 -19.18 16.17
N LEU A 190 5.96 -18.50 16.10
CA LEU A 190 5.84 -17.19 15.47
C LEU A 190 6.65 -16.13 16.23
N GLU A 191 6.69 -16.25 17.57
CA GLU A 191 7.46 -15.34 18.42
C GLU A 191 8.97 -15.42 18.10
N GLN A 192 9.51 -16.62 17.87
CA GLN A 192 10.90 -16.80 17.48
C GLN A 192 11.17 -16.14 16.12
N PHE A 193 10.26 -16.34 15.16
CA PHE A 193 10.37 -15.70 13.84
C PHE A 193 10.37 -14.17 13.96
N ASN A 194 9.42 -13.61 14.69
CA ASN A 194 9.30 -12.15 14.86
C ASN A 194 10.51 -11.57 15.60
N LYS A 195 11.08 -12.29 16.55
CA LYS A 195 12.30 -11.86 17.24
C LYS A 195 13.51 -11.79 16.32
N ASP A 196 13.59 -12.71 15.36
CA ASP A 196 14.67 -12.73 14.37
C ASP A 196 14.44 -11.73 13.23
N LEU A 197 13.18 -11.34 12.98
CA LEU A 197 12.80 -10.34 12.01
C LEU A 197 13.14 -8.90 12.47
N TRP A 198 13.18 -8.65 13.78
CA TRP A 198 13.49 -7.35 14.42
C TRP A 198 14.95 -7.24 14.80
#